data_1b1c292eeeeb752e5199a60ff3a82c14
#
_entry.id   1b1c292eeeeb752e5199a60ff3a82c14
#
_cell.length_a   1.000
_cell.length_b   1.000
_cell.length_c   1.000
_cell.angle_alpha   90.00
_cell.angle_beta   90.00
_cell.angle_gamma   90.00
#
_symmetry.space_group_name_H-M   'P 1'
#
loop_
_entity.id
_entity.type
_entity.pdbx_description
1 polymer ?
#
loop_
_entity_poly.entity_id
_entity_poly.type
_entity_poly.pdbx_seq_one_letter_code
_entity_poly.pdbx_strand_id
1 'polypeptide(L)'
;AQLLGAHAQYDCWRKGELPARWHYGSHPRIAPIVCQMHEGWDALFPAKLAKRPREGMRGSHGFDPALPSMRAVFLAQGPDIAHGKQLPGFDNVDVYPLMTRLLGIPAAPNDGNPQRLLPALRTPPPGTP
;
A
#
# COMPACT_ATOMS: atom_id res chain seq x y z
N ALA A 1 -21.53 14.40 -13.93
CA ALA A 1 -21.92 15.08 -12.68
C ALA A 1 -22.46 14.12 -11.62
N GLN A 2 -23.08 13.00 -12.00
CA GLN A 2 -23.69 12.05 -11.03
C GLN A 2 -22.71 11.14 -10.31
N LEU A 3 -21.49 10.97 -10.79
CA LEU A 3 -20.48 10.08 -10.18
C LEU A 3 -19.60 10.77 -9.12
N LEU A 4 -19.42 12.08 -9.23
CA LEU A 4 -18.52 12.81 -8.34
C LEU A 4 -19.14 13.03 -6.94
N GLY A 5 -18.30 12.99 -5.92
CA GLY A 5 -18.68 13.21 -4.53
C GLY A 5 -18.84 11.92 -3.73
N ALA A 6 -19.41 12.08 -2.54
CA ALA A 6 -19.64 10.99 -1.59
C ALA A 6 -20.95 10.27 -1.88
N HIS A 7 -20.91 8.94 -1.85
CA HIS A 7 -22.06 8.04 -2.00
C HIS A 7 -22.10 7.04 -0.85
N ALA A 8 -23.22 6.33 -0.70
CA ALA A 8 -23.36 5.36 0.39
C ALA A 8 -22.38 4.18 0.32
N GLN A 9 -21.88 3.83 -0.88
CA GLN A 9 -21.02 2.65 -1.10
C GLN A 9 -19.63 3.00 -1.64
N TYR A 10 -19.41 4.24 -2.08
CA TYR A 10 -18.17 4.70 -2.68
C TYR A 10 -18.05 6.22 -2.66
N ASP A 11 -16.86 6.72 -2.82
CA ASP A 11 -16.58 8.13 -3.09
C ASP A 11 -15.86 8.27 -4.41
N CYS A 12 -16.13 9.33 -5.16
CA CYS A 12 -15.50 9.59 -6.44
C CYS A 12 -14.96 11.03 -6.52
N TRP A 13 -13.77 11.16 -7.08
CA TRP A 13 -13.06 12.42 -7.28
C TRP A 13 -12.60 12.59 -8.72
N ARG A 14 -12.39 13.82 -9.11
CA ARG A 14 -11.52 14.09 -10.27
C ARG A 14 -10.08 13.72 -9.88
N LYS A 15 -9.29 13.27 -10.84
CA LYS A 15 -7.92 12.79 -10.59
C LYS A 15 -7.03 13.83 -9.89
N GLY A 16 -7.25 15.13 -10.10
CA GLY A 16 -6.53 16.21 -9.41
C GLY A 16 -7.06 16.57 -8.00
N GLU A 17 -8.16 15.96 -7.58
CA GLU A 17 -8.87 16.24 -6.32
C GLU A 17 -8.80 15.07 -5.34
N LEU A 18 -7.98 14.05 -5.64
CA LEU A 18 -7.78 12.87 -4.78
C LEU A 18 -7.16 13.27 -3.44
N PRO A 19 -7.46 12.56 -2.34
CA PRO A 19 -6.81 12.80 -1.06
C PRO A 19 -5.28 12.80 -1.18
N ALA A 20 -4.64 13.91 -0.78
CA ALA A 20 -3.19 14.08 -0.92
C ALA A 20 -2.37 12.97 -0.25
N ARG A 21 -2.89 12.39 0.86
CA ARG A 21 -2.27 11.27 1.58
C ARG A 21 -2.15 9.96 0.78
N TRP A 22 -2.86 9.84 -0.34
CA TRP A 22 -2.73 8.67 -1.22
C TRP A 22 -1.54 8.76 -2.18
N HIS A 23 -0.92 9.93 -2.32
CA HIS A 23 0.17 10.19 -3.27
C HIS A 23 -0.15 9.66 -4.68
N TYR A 24 -1.43 9.79 -5.08
CA TYR A 24 -1.98 9.21 -6.30
C TYR A 24 -2.71 10.27 -7.12
N GLY A 25 -2.71 10.13 -8.44
CA GLY A 25 -3.45 11.04 -9.33
C GLY A 25 -2.57 11.82 -10.34
N SER A 26 -1.26 11.88 -10.15
CA SER A 26 -0.35 12.65 -11.02
C SER A 26 -0.06 12.00 -12.37
N HIS A 27 -0.06 10.67 -12.46
CA HIS A 27 0.35 9.96 -13.66
C HIS A 27 -0.68 10.10 -14.81
N PRO A 28 -0.25 10.34 -16.07
CA PRO A 28 -1.16 10.58 -17.21
C PRO A 28 -2.10 9.41 -17.53
N ARG A 29 -1.72 8.16 -17.21
CA ARG A 29 -2.57 6.98 -17.42
C ARG A 29 -3.72 6.84 -16.42
N ILE A 30 -3.74 7.61 -15.35
CA ILE A 30 -4.83 7.56 -14.37
C ILE A 30 -6.06 8.18 -15.01
N ALA A 31 -7.21 7.51 -14.86
CA ALA A 31 -8.48 7.96 -15.39
C ALA A 31 -8.88 9.35 -14.85
N PRO A 32 -9.63 10.16 -15.60
CA PRO A 32 -10.06 11.49 -15.17
C PRO A 32 -10.92 11.49 -13.89
N ILE A 33 -11.62 10.38 -13.63
CA ILE A 33 -12.43 10.15 -12.43
C ILE A 33 -11.93 8.86 -11.78
N VAL A 34 -11.69 8.91 -10.48
CA VAL A 34 -11.28 7.77 -9.66
C VAL A 34 -12.30 7.61 -8.55
N CYS A 35 -12.79 6.38 -8.37
CA CYS A 35 -13.73 6.04 -7.31
C CYS A 35 -13.10 5.05 -6.35
N GLN A 36 -13.28 5.27 -5.06
CA GLN A 36 -12.88 4.41 -3.97
C GLN A 36 -14.14 3.75 -3.39
N MET A 37 -14.19 2.43 -3.43
CA MET A 37 -15.27 1.70 -2.76
C MET A 37 -15.08 1.75 -1.24
N HIS A 38 -16.18 1.86 -0.50
CA HIS A 38 -16.18 1.68 0.94
C HIS A 38 -15.95 0.20 1.30
N GLU A 39 -15.39 -0.05 2.48
CA GLU A 39 -15.14 -1.40 2.97
C GLU A 39 -16.43 -2.24 2.93
N GLY A 40 -16.30 -3.47 2.42
CA GLY A 40 -17.43 -4.38 2.22
C GLY A 40 -18.16 -4.24 0.88
N TRP A 41 -17.79 -3.27 0.05
CA TRP A 41 -18.38 -3.05 -1.26
C TRP A 41 -17.40 -3.28 -2.40
N ASP A 42 -17.89 -3.84 -3.50
CA ASP A 42 -17.12 -4.06 -4.72
C ASP A 42 -17.85 -3.48 -5.96
N ALA A 43 -17.08 -2.87 -6.86
CA ALA A 43 -17.56 -2.49 -8.18
C ALA A 43 -17.38 -3.66 -9.16
N LEU A 44 -18.47 -4.27 -9.60
CA LEU A 44 -18.44 -5.42 -10.49
C LEU A 44 -19.23 -5.17 -11.77
N PHE A 45 -18.68 -5.65 -12.88
CA PHE A 45 -19.47 -5.73 -14.11
C PHE A 45 -20.57 -6.80 -13.97
N PRO A 46 -21.76 -6.62 -14.61
CA PRO A 46 -22.88 -7.56 -14.52
C PRO A 46 -22.49 -9.01 -14.82
N ALA A 47 -21.62 -9.23 -15.82
CA ALA A 47 -21.13 -10.57 -16.16
C ALA A 47 -20.27 -11.24 -15.07
N LYS A 48 -19.53 -10.47 -14.29
CA LYS A 48 -18.79 -10.97 -13.12
C LYS A 48 -19.74 -11.21 -11.96
N LEU A 49 -20.69 -10.33 -11.75
CA LEU A 49 -21.70 -10.47 -10.69
C LEU A 49 -22.53 -11.76 -10.89
N ALA A 50 -22.95 -12.07 -12.11
CA ALA A 50 -23.72 -13.27 -12.43
C ALA A 50 -22.97 -14.58 -12.13
N LYS A 51 -21.63 -14.57 -12.21
CA LYS A 51 -20.77 -15.72 -11.93
C LYS A 51 -20.29 -15.78 -10.47
N ARG A 52 -20.58 -14.77 -9.66
CA ARG A 52 -20.10 -14.68 -8.29
C ARG A 52 -20.92 -15.58 -7.38
N PRO A 53 -20.30 -16.47 -6.58
CA PRO A 53 -21.01 -17.24 -5.57
C PRO A 53 -21.77 -16.29 -4.61
N ARG A 54 -23.00 -16.66 -4.24
CA ARG A 54 -23.83 -15.83 -3.35
C ARG A 54 -23.45 -15.94 -1.89
N GLU A 55 -22.80 -17.03 -1.51
CA GLU A 55 -22.44 -17.35 -0.12
C GLU A 55 -20.94 -17.54 0.04
N GLY A 56 -20.45 -17.41 1.28
CA GLY A 56 -19.06 -17.60 1.66
C GLY A 56 -18.29 -16.34 1.92
N MET A 57 -17.22 -16.45 2.72
CA MET A 57 -16.30 -15.36 3.03
C MET A 57 -15.47 -15.02 1.79
N ARG A 58 -15.26 -13.74 1.54
CA ARG A 58 -14.52 -13.24 0.37
C ARG A 58 -13.46 -12.25 0.81
N GLY A 59 -12.29 -12.34 0.19
CA GLY A 59 -11.27 -11.31 0.25
C GLY A 59 -11.49 -10.26 -0.84
N SER A 60 -11.25 -9.03 -0.50
CA SER A 60 -11.14 -7.91 -1.45
C SER A 60 -9.99 -7.00 -1.04
N HIS A 61 -9.56 -6.15 -1.94
CA HIS A 61 -8.44 -5.22 -1.72
C HIS A 61 -8.71 -3.91 -2.45
N GLY A 62 -7.80 -2.93 -2.27
CA GLY A 62 -7.92 -1.63 -2.95
C GLY A 62 -8.87 -0.67 -2.23
N PHE A 63 -9.19 -0.91 -0.96
CA PHE A 63 -9.86 0.06 -0.10
C PHE A 63 -8.87 1.12 0.40
N ASP A 64 -9.38 2.11 1.13
CA ASP A 64 -8.55 3.15 1.71
C ASP A 64 -7.41 2.55 2.56
N PRO A 65 -6.14 2.87 2.27
CA PRO A 65 -5.00 2.33 3.01
C PRO A 65 -4.97 2.73 4.49
N ALA A 66 -5.75 3.73 4.92
CA ALA A 66 -5.88 4.09 6.32
C ALA A 66 -6.71 3.08 7.14
N LEU A 67 -7.49 2.21 6.47
CA LEU A 67 -8.32 1.22 7.15
C LEU A 67 -7.44 0.14 7.81
N PRO A 68 -7.75 -0.25 9.07
CA PRO A 68 -7.04 -1.33 9.74
C PRO A 68 -7.06 -2.66 8.99
N SER A 69 -8.16 -2.95 8.27
CA SER A 69 -8.33 -4.14 7.43
C SER A 69 -7.40 -4.19 6.22
N MET A 70 -6.81 -3.04 5.82
CA MET A 70 -5.82 -2.96 4.74
C MET A 70 -4.38 -3.16 5.22
N ARG A 71 -4.17 -3.37 6.52
CA ARG A 71 -2.85 -3.68 7.06
C ARG A 71 -2.41 -5.07 6.63
N ALA A 72 -1.12 -5.18 6.35
CA ALA A 72 -0.48 -6.44 5.97
C ALA A 72 0.60 -6.84 7.00
N VAL A 73 1.08 -8.06 6.89
CA VAL A 73 2.21 -8.56 7.68
C VAL A 73 3.49 -8.39 6.85
N PHE A 74 4.54 -7.92 7.50
CA PHE A 74 5.89 -7.89 6.94
C PHE A 74 6.78 -8.81 7.76
N LEU A 75 7.43 -9.75 7.10
CA LEU A 75 8.41 -10.66 7.68
C LEU A 75 9.70 -10.57 6.86
N ALA A 76 10.84 -10.46 7.53
CA ALA A 76 12.14 -10.45 6.89
C ALA A 76 13.10 -11.39 7.60
N GLN A 77 13.88 -12.15 6.82
CA GLN A 77 14.92 -13.04 7.30
C GLN A 77 16.10 -13.01 6.32
N GLY A 78 17.31 -13.04 6.84
CA GLY A 78 18.52 -13.05 6.01
C GLY A 78 19.78 -12.77 6.82
N PRO A 79 20.97 -12.84 6.20
CA PRO A 79 22.24 -12.61 6.88
C PRO A 79 22.36 -11.21 7.45
N ASP A 80 21.77 -10.21 6.78
CA ASP A 80 21.83 -8.80 7.19
C ASP A 80 20.61 -8.36 8.02
N ILE A 81 19.67 -9.27 8.28
CA ILE A 81 18.48 -8.99 9.09
C ILE A 81 18.73 -9.36 10.55
N ALA A 82 18.38 -8.46 11.46
CA ALA A 82 18.49 -8.69 12.89
C ALA A 82 17.48 -9.73 13.37
N HIS A 83 17.92 -10.68 14.17
CA HIS A 83 17.05 -11.72 14.71
C HIS A 83 16.15 -11.22 15.84
N GLY A 84 14.91 -11.73 15.89
CA GLY A 84 13.99 -11.50 16.99
C GLY A 84 13.52 -10.04 17.13
N LYS A 85 13.65 -9.22 16.09
CA LYS A 85 13.19 -7.83 16.11
C LYS A 85 11.71 -7.76 15.75
N GLN A 86 10.99 -6.99 16.55
CA GLN A 86 9.64 -6.56 16.24
C GLN A 86 9.66 -5.04 16.03
N LEU A 87 9.12 -4.60 14.90
CA LEU A 87 9.11 -3.19 14.52
C LEU A 87 7.71 -2.60 14.70
N PRO A 88 7.61 -1.29 14.98
CA PRO A 88 6.35 -0.57 14.84
C PRO A 88 5.80 -0.70 13.42
N GLY A 89 4.47 -0.48 13.26
CA GLY A 89 3.87 -0.40 11.93
C GLY A 89 4.51 0.68 11.07
N PHE A 90 4.66 0.41 9.79
CA PHE A 90 5.28 1.29 8.81
C PHE A 90 4.51 1.24 7.47
N ASP A 91 4.79 2.17 6.58
CA ASP A 91 4.16 2.24 5.27
C ASP A 91 4.86 1.30 4.28
N ASN A 92 4.09 0.67 3.40
CA ASN A 92 4.63 -0.30 2.43
C ASN A 92 5.73 0.30 1.54
N VAL A 93 5.67 1.60 1.26
CA VAL A 93 6.70 2.32 0.47
C VAL A 93 8.07 2.34 1.15
N ASP A 94 8.14 2.16 2.48
CA ASP A 94 9.40 2.11 3.25
C ASP A 94 10.22 0.84 2.96
N VAL A 95 9.60 -0.19 2.37
CA VAL A 95 10.29 -1.43 2.00
C VAL A 95 11.28 -1.21 0.87
N TYR A 96 10.99 -0.31 -0.08
CA TYR A 96 11.87 -0.04 -1.20
C TYR A 96 13.27 0.48 -0.77
N PRO A 97 13.40 1.51 0.10
CA PRO A 97 14.70 1.92 0.63
C PRO A 97 15.46 0.81 1.36
N LEU A 98 14.76 -0.08 2.10
CA LEU A 98 15.39 -1.24 2.73
C LEU A 98 15.99 -2.18 1.69
N MET A 99 15.22 -2.51 0.64
CA MET A 99 15.67 -3.41 -0.43
C MET A 99 16.88 -2.87 -1.17
N THR A 100 16.87 -1.58 -1.54
CA THR A 100 18.02 -0.97 -2.23
C THR A 100 19.26 -0.96 -1.35
N ARG A 101 19.11 -0.74 -0.05
CA ARG A 101 20.22 -0.80 0.92
C ARG A 101 20.79 -2.21 1.04
N LEU A 102 19.95 -3.24 1.16
CA LEU A 102 20.39 -4.64 1.20
C LEU A 102 21.13 -5.07 -0.07
N LEU A 103 20.72 -4.54 -1.21
CA LEU A 103 21.36 -4.83 -2.50
C LEU A 103 22.58 -3.95 -2.77
N GLY A 104 22.88 -2.96 -1.93
CA GLY A 104 24.01 -2.04 -2.14
C GLY A 104 23.86 -1.14 -3.38
N ILE A 105 22.61 -0.86 -3.81
CA ILE A 105 22.33 -0.01 -4.97
C ILE A 105 21.71 1.33 -4.54
N PRO A 106 21.96 2.42 -5.29
CA PRO A 106 21.33 3.71 -5.02
C PRO A 106 19.80 3.62 -5.15
N ALA A 107 19.07 4.16 -4.19
CA ALA A 107 17.62 4.30 -4.30
C ALA A 107 17.26 5.40 -5.32
N ALA A 108 16.33 5.12 -6.24
CA ALA A 108 15.69 6.16 -7.03
C ALA A 108 14.80 7.06 -6.13
N PRO A 109 14.43 8.28 -6.58
CA PRO A 109 13.46 9.10 -5.88
C PRO A 109 12.17 8.32 -5.59
N ASN A 110 11.74 8.33 -4.32
CA ASN A 110 10.59 7.55 -3.85
C ASN A 110 10.00 8.20 -2.58
N ASP A 111 8.81 7.73 -2.17
CA ASP A 111 8.09 8.24 -1.01
C ASP A 111 8.43 7.50 0.30
N GLY A 112 9.29 6.49 0.26
CA GLY A 112 9.68 5.70 1.44
C GLY A 112 10.65 6.43 2.36
N ASN A 113 10.48 6.25 3.66
CA ASN A 113 11.40 6.74 4.67
C ASN A 113 12.49 5.70 4.96
N PRO A 114 13.75 5.92 4.54
CA PRO A 114 14.82 4.96 4.72
C PRO A 114 15.16 4.69 6.19
N GLN A 115 14.79 5.57 7.13
CA GLN A 115 15.09 5.42 8.56
C GLN A 115 14.14 4.44 9.27
N ARG A 116 12.92 4.25 8.76
CA ARG A 116 11.88 3.44 9.42
C ARG A 116 12.28 1.99 9.62
N LEU A 117 12.96 1.40 8.65
CA LEU A 117 13.34 -0.01 8.65
C LEU A 117 14.82 -0.26 8.97
N LEU A 118 15.62 0.78 9.27
CA LEU A 118 17.00 0.58 9.72
C LEU A 118 17.13 -0.34 10.95
N PRO A 119 16.23 -0.27 11.95
CA PRO A 119 16.30 -1.18 13.09
C PRO A 119 16.11 -2.66 12.76
N ALA A 120 15.62 -2.99 11.54
CA ALA A 120 15.54 -4.36 11.04
C ALA A 120 16.91 -4.92 10.65
N LEU A 121 17.88 -4.08 10.40
CA LEU A 121 19.20 -4.51 9.96
C LEU A 121 20.07 -4.95 11.12
N ARG A 122 20.92 -5.94 10.86
CA ARG A 122 21.98 -6.32 11.78
C ARG A 122 23.01 -5.19 11.83
N THR A 123 23.37 -4.76 13.04
CA THR A 123 24.52 -3.87 13.23
C THR A 123 25.77 -4.64 12.88
N PRO A 124 26.63 -4.16 11.96
CA PRO A 124 27.93 -4.81 11.74
C PRO A 124 28.70 -4.89 13.05
N PRO A 125 29.45 -5.97 13.31
CA PRO A 125 30.31 -6.01 14.45
C PRO A 125 31.33 -4.86 14.38
N PRO A 126 31.69 -4.22 15.52
CA PRO A 126 32.64 -3.13 15.52
C PRO A 126 34.00 -3.64 14.97
N GLY A 127 34.47 -2.97 13.91
CA GLY A 127 35.75 -3.29 13.26
C GLY A 127 35.70 -4.10 11.96
N THR A 128 34.52 -4.29 11.36
CA THR A 128 34.45 -4.81 10.00
C THR A 128 34.58 -3.65 9.00
N PRO A 129 35.60 -3.65 8.11
CA PRO A 129 35.81 -2.59 7.11
C PRO A 129 34.69 -2.51 6.10
#